data_8a5097035a3928520afc8d3f359cee5a
#
_entry.id   8a5097035a3928520afc8d3f359cee5a
#
_cell.length_a   1.000
_cell.length_b   1.000
_cell.length_c   1.000
_cell.angle_alpha   90.00
_cell.angle_beta   90.00
_cell.angle_gamma   90.00
#
_symmetry.space_group_name_H-M   'P 1'
#
loop_
_entity.id
_entity.type
_entity.pdbx_description
1 polymer ?
#
loop_
_entity_poly.entity_id
_entity_poly.type
_entity_poly.pdbx_seq_one_letter_code
_entity_poly.pdbx_strand_id
1 'polypeptide(L)'
;MTAPDRLTAGDPAPEFTLATDTGDQLSLADLRGRKVVLYAYPSAMTPGCTKQACDFRDSLASLQAAGYEVVGISPDKPEKLAKFRERDAITFPLVSDPDKAVLTAYGAYGEKQLYGKTVTGVIRSTFVIDADGKIERALYNVKATGHVAKLRRDLGLD
;
A
#
# COMPACT_ATOMS: atom_id res chain seq x y z
N MET A 1 -15.25 18.64 -9.36
CA MET A 1 -14.26 18.12 -8.43
C MET A 1 -13.03 17.60 -9.15
N THR A 2 -11.89 17.85 -8.62
CA THR A 2 -10.64 17.45 -9.24
C THR A 2 -10.26 16.02 -8.87
N ALA A 3 -9.50 15.36 -9.73
CA ALA A 3 -8.86 14.10 -9.40
C ALA A 3 -7.88 14.31 -8.23
N PRO A 4 -7.60 13.26 -7.44
CA PRO A 4 -6.60 13.38 -6.37
C PRO A 4 -5.25 13.82 -6.93
N ASP A 5 -4.52 14.59 -6.16
CA ASP A 5 -3.16 14.98 -6.51
C ASP A 5 -2.26 13.74 -6.49
N ARG A 6 -1.67 13.43 -7.62
CA ARG A 6 -0.80 12.27 -7.74
C ARG A 6 0.64 12.63 -7.47
N LEU A 7 1.34 11.72 -6.82
CA LEU A 7 2.77 11.82 -6.59
C LEU A 7 3.52 11.29 -7.81
N THR A 8 4.73 11.81 -8.00
CA THR A 8 5.62 11.35 -9.06
C THR A 8 7.00 11.06 -8.48
N ALA A 9 7.83 10.38 -9.25
CA ALA A 9 9.21 10.07 -8.83
C ALA A 9 9.95 11.36 -8.47
N GLY A 10 10.62 11.35 -7.33
CA GLY A 10 11.34 12.49 -6.80
C GLY A 10 10.58 13.31 -5.77
N ASP A 11 9.25 13.16 -5.69
CA ASP A 11 8.46 13.85 -4.67
C ASP A 11 8.77 13.30 -3.28
N PRO A 12 8.71 14.12 -2.23
CA PRO A 12 8.78 13.58 -0.87
C PRO A 12 7.56 12.70 -0.61
N ALA A 13 7.77 11.52 -0.04
CA ALA A 13 6.66 10.69 0.41
C ALA A 13 6.01 11.33 1.63
N PRO A 14 4.69 11.55 1.63
CA PRO A 14 4.02 12.09 2.81
C PRO A 14 4.29 11.26 4.05
N GLU A 15 4.69 11.91 5.14
CA GLU A 15 4.92 11.24 6.41
C GLU A 15 3.60 10.83 7.05
N PHE A 16 3.62 9.75 7.79
CA PHE A 16 2.44 9.31 8.52
C PHE A 16 2.82 8.56 9.78
N THR A 17 1.88 8.51 10.72
CA THR A 17 1.92 7.63 11.89
C THR A 17 0.52 7.06 12.03
N LEU A 18 0.39 5.76 11.85
CA LEU A 18 -0.90 5.08 11.83
C LEU A 18 -0.87 3.83 12.71
N ALA A 19 -2.04 3.48 13.25
CA ALA A 19 -2.16 2.26 14.02
C ALA A 19 -2.04 1.03 13.12
N THR A 20 -1.34 0.02 13.62
CA THR A 20 -1.27 -1.29 12.95
C THR A 20 -2.39 -2.20 13.45
N ASP A 21 -2.51 -3.35 12.82
CA ASP A 21 -3.46 -4.39 13.22
C ASP A 21 -3.21 -4.93 14.62
N THR A 22 -1.99 -4.77 15.17
CA THR A 22 -1.66 -5.21 16.54
C THR A 22 -1.96 -4.15 17.59
N GLY A 23 -2.38 -2.95 17.19
CA GLY A 23 -2.61 -1.83 18.09
C GLY A 23 -1.39 -0.95 18.32
N ASP A 24 -0.23 -1.34 17.82
CA ASP A 24 0.97 -0.51 17.84
C ASP A 24 0.86 0.58 16.78
N GLN A 25 1.76 1.55 16.82
CA GLN A 25 1.84 2.58 15.79
C GLN A 25 3.06 2.36 14.92
N LEU A 26 2.90 2.66 13.63
CA LEU A 26 3.99 2.63 12.67
C LEU A 26 4.08 3.98 11.98
N SER A 27 5.26 4.57 12.00
CA SER A 27 5.56 5.82 11.27
C SER A 27 6.44 5.50 10.07
N LEU A 28 6.22 6.22 8.97
CA LEU A 28 7.10 6.09 7.81
C LEU A 28 8.56 6.39 8.19
N ALA A 29 8.78 7.35 9.08
CA ALA A 29 10.12 7.69 9.57
C ALA A 29 10.85 6.51 10.22
N ASP A 30 10.12 5.56 10.80
CA ASP A 30 10.70 4.36 11.41
C ASP A 30 11.35 3.44 10.38
N LEU A 31 11.03 3.61 9.11
CA LEU A 31 11.52 2.78 8.01
C LEU A 31 12.63 3.45 7.20
N ARG A 32 13.11 4.62 7.64
CA ARG A 32 14.23 5.30 6.99
C ARG A 32 15.46 4.41 6.96
N GLY A 33 16.20 4.48 5.87
CA GLY A 33 17.37 3.63 5.64
C GLY A 33 17.03 2.35 4.88
N ARG A 34 15.75 2.05 4.68
CA ARG A 34 15.29 0.94 3.84
C ARG A 34 14.31 1.47 2.81
N LYS A 35 14.21 0.78 1.69
CA LYS A 35 13.19 1.07 0.69
C LYS A 35 11.86 0.47 1.16
N VAL A 36 10.76 1.12 0.84
CA VAL A 36 9.43 0.72 1.27
C VAL A 36 8.52 0.55 0.06
N VAL A 37 7.81 -0.57 0.01
CA VAL A 37 6.69 -0.76 -0.91
C VAL A 37 5.43 -0.54 -0.08
N LEU A 38 4.82 0.62 -0.25
CA LEU A 38 3.55 0.97 0.40
C LEU A 38 2.43 0.78 -0.61
N TYR A 39 1.51 -0.13 -0.34
CA TYR A 39 0.40 -0.35 -1.26
C TYR A 39 -0.94 -0.07 -0.60
N ALA A 40 -1.79 0.66 -1.32
CA ALA A 40 -3.13 1.04 -0.89
C ALA A 40 -4.16 0.10 -1.51
N TYR A 41 -5.06 -0.42 -0.67
CA TYR A 41 -6.12 -1.31 -1.12
C TYR A 41 -7.44 -0.93 -0.44
N PRO A 42 -8.59 -1.17 -1.11
CA PRO A 42 -9.85 -0.62 -0.64
C PRO A 42 -10.47 -1.32 0.57
N SER A 43 -10.32 -2.64 0.69
CA SER A 43 -10.99 -3.34 1.79
C SER A 43 -10.38 -4.71 2.04
N ALA A 44 -9.97 -4.95 3.28
CA ALA A 44 -9.43 -6.23 3.71
C ALA A 44 -10.46 -7.35 3.49
N MET A 45 -9.95 -8.56 3.23
CA MET A 45 -10.75 -9.79 3.06
C MET A 45 -11.66 -9.83 1.84
N THR A 46 -11.57 -8.86 0.93
CA THR A 46 -12.19 -8.97 -0.38
C THR A 46 -11.31 -9.81 -1.31
N PRO A 47 -11.86 -10.45 -2.37
CA PRO A 47 -11.06 -11.35 -3.21
C PRO A 47 -9.82 -10.72 -3.82
N GLY A 48 -9.93 -9.52 -4.40
CA GLY A 48 -8.78 -8.85 -5.01
C GLY A 48 -7.73 -8.43 -4.00
N CYS A 49 -8.15 -7.89 -2.86
CA CYS A 49 -7.22 -7.49 -1.81
C CYS A 49 -6.54 -8.68 -1.15
N THR A 50 -7.26 -9.80 -1.01
CA THR A 50 -6.70 -11.05 -0.52
C THR A 50 -5.63 -11.58 -1.47
N LYS A 51 -5.93 -11.61 -2.77
CA LYS A 51 -4.96 -12.05 -3.78
C LYS A 51 -3.69 -11.22 -3.75
N GLN A 52 -3.83 -9.90 -3.72
CA GLN A 52 -2.68 -8.99 -3.69
C GLN A 52 -1.85 -9.19 -2.41
N ALA A 53 -2.52 -9.28 -1.25
CA ALA A 53 -1.82 -9.47 0.02
C ALA A 53 -1.07 -10.80 0.07
N CYS A 54 -1.69 -11.88 -0.42
CA CYS A 54 -1.04 -13.18 -0.46
C CYS A 54 0.16 -13.19 -1.42
N ASP A 55 0.06 -12.51 -2.55
CA ASP A 55 1.18 -12.38 -3.48
C ASP A 55 2.34 -11.62 -2.85
N PHE A 56 2.08 -10.54 -2.11
CA PHE A 56 3.12 -9.83 -1.37
C PHE A 56 3.71 -10.69 -0.26
N ARG A 57 2.86 -11.41 0.48
CA ARG A 57 3.31 -12.33 1.53
C ARG A 57 4.30 -13.35 0.97
N ASP A 58 3.94 -13.96 -0.16
CA ASP A 58 4.76 -15.00 -0.79
C ASP A 58 6.07 -14.46 -1.37
N SER A 59 6.11 -13.16 -1.66
CA SER A 59 7.30 -12.48 -2.20
C SER A 59 8.10 -11.73 -1.13
N LEU A 60 7.64 -11.74 0.13
CA LEU A 60 8.22 -10.87 1.17
C LEU A 60 9.70 -11.13 1.42
N ALA A 61 10.09 -12.40 1.54
CA ALA A 61 11.49 -12.74 1.80
C ALA A 61 12.40 -12.23 0.68
N SER A 62 11.98 -12.38 -0.57
CA SER A 62 12.73 -11.90 -1.74
C SER A 62 12.84 -10.37 -1.74
N LEU A 63 11.74 -9.68 -1.42
CA LEU A 63 11.73 -8.22 -1.35
C LEU A 63 12.61 -7.71 -0.20
N GLN A 64 12.52 -8.33 0.97
CA GLN A 64 13.35 -7.95 2.12
C GLN A 64 14.83 -8.19 1.86
N ALA A 65 15.17 -9.29 1.20
CA ALA A 65 16.56 -9.58 0.82
C ALA A 65 17.12 -8.52 -0.13
N ALA A 66 16.25 -7.90 -0.94
CA ALA A 66 16.64 -6.83 -1.86
C ALA A 66 16.59 -5.44 -1.20
N GLY A 67 16.28 -5.34 0.09
CA GLY A 67 16.28 -4.07 0.82
C GLY A 67 14.92 -3.39 0.91
N TYR A 68 13.82 -4.08 0.57
CA TYR A 68 12.48 -3.51 0.60
C TYR A 68 11.68 -4.02 1.80
N GLU A 69 10.95 -3.12 2.43
CA GLU A 69 9.90 -3.47 3.38
C GLU A 69 8.56 -3.28 2.69
N VAL A 70 7.55 -4.08 3.08
CA VAL A 70 6.21 -3.99 2.52
C VAL A 70 5.26 -3.52 3.61
N VAL A 71 4.41 -2.55 3.29
CA VAL A 71 3.36 -2.03 4.19
C VAL A 71 2.07 -1.92 3.41
N GLY A 72 1.00 -2.51 3.91
CA GLY A 72 -0.34 -2.35 3.35
C GLY A 72 -1.12 -1.28 4.10
N ILE A 73 -1.84 -0.42 3.38
CA ILE A 73 -2.68 0.63 3.96
C ILE A 73 -4.09 0.57 3.41
N SER A 74 -5.08 0.64 4.29
CA SER A 74 -6.49 0.70 3.92
C SER A 74 -7.27 1.53 4.93
N PRO A 75 -8.53 1.90 4.62
CA PRO A 75 -9.39 2.59 5.58
C PRO A 75 -10.01 1.65 6.63
N ASP A 76 -9.70 0.36 6.56
CA ASP A 76 -10.22 -0.60 7.54
C ASP A 76 -9.69 -0.31 8.94
N LYS A 77 -10.50 -0.64 9.95
CA LYS A 77 -10.10 -0.50 11.36
C LYS A 77 -9.10 -1.59 11.75
N PRO A 78 -8.28 -1.35 12.79
CA PRO A 78 -7.28 -2.33 13.21
C PRO A 78 -7.84 -3.73 13.49
N GLU A 79 -9.04 -3.83 14.04
CA GLU A 79 -9.68 -5.12 14.34
C GLU A 79 -9.93 -5.95 13.09
N LYS A 80 -10.34 -5.28 12.01
CA LYS A 80 -10.55 -5.96 10.72
C LYS A 80 -9.22 -6.39 10.12
N LEU A 81 -8.20 -5.57 10.24
CA LEU A 81 -6.86 -5.90 9.74
C LEU A 81 -6.26 -7.08 10.52
N ALA A 82 -6.53 -7.18 11.82
CA ALA A 82 -6.09 -8.32 12.62
C ALA A 82 -6.73 -9.62 12.15
N LYS A 83 -8.02 -9.59 11.80
CA LYS A 83 -8.71 -10.74 11.23
C LYS A 83 -8.14 -11.13 9.87
N PHE A 84 -7.82 -10.14 9.05
CA PHE A 84 -7.22 -10.36 7.75
C PHE A 84 -5.87 -11.05 7.89
N ARG A 85 -5.02 -10.54 8.79
CA ARG A 85 -3.71 -11.15 9.06
C ARG A 85 -3.84 -12.60 9.49
N GLU A 86 -4.75 -12.88 10.41
CA GLU A 86 -4.95 -14.22 10.93
C GLU A 86 -5.45 -15.18 9.84
N ARG A 87 -6.46 -14.74 9.09
CA ARG A 87 -7.07 -15.58 8.05
C ARG A 87 -6.09 -15.95 6.95
N ASP A 88 -5.28 -14.98 6.51
CA ASP A 88 -4.44 -15.15 5.33
C ASP A 88 -2.94 -15.21 5.66
N ALA A 89 -2.58 -15.33 6.93
CA ALA A 89 -1.20 -15.44 7.40
C ALA A 89 -0.31 -14.32 6.86
N ILE A 90 -0.81 -13.08 6.91
CA ILE A 90 -0.07 -11.90 6.45
C ILE A 90 1.11 -11.65 7.38
N THR A 91 2.31 -11.47 6.83
CA THR A 91 3.56 -11.38 7.60
C THR A 91 4.21 -9.99 7.55
N PHE A 92 3.61 -9.03 6.85
CA PHE A 92 4.09 -7.66 6.81
C PHE A 92 3.10 -6.73 7.52
N PRO A 93 3.52 -5.49 7.89
CA PRO A 93 2.63 -4.57 8.60
C PRO A 93 1.41 -4.17 7.77
N LEU A 94 0.26 -4.07 8.44
CA LEU A 94 -0.97 -3.53 7.89
C LEU A 94 -1.33 -2.30 8.74
N VAL A 95 -1.47 -1.15 8.11
CA VAL A 95 -1.81 0.10 8.81
C VAL A 95 -3.22 0.56 8.48
N SER A 96 -3.86 1.17 9.46
CA SER A 96 -5.24 1.60 9.41
C SER A 96 -5.31 3.11 9.20
N ASP A 97 -6.04 3.54 8.16
CA ASP A 97 -6.27 4.96 7.86
C ASP A 97 -7.77 5.23 7.73
N PRO A 98 -8.53 5.09 8.84
CA PRO A 98 -9.99 5.20 8.76
C PRO A 98 -10.48 6.59 8.34
N ASP A 99 -9.71 7.63 8.61
CA ASP A 99 -10.03 9.00 8.20
C ASP A 99 -9.67 9.28 6.74
N LYS A 100 -8.92 8.39 6.09
CA LYS A 100 -8.46 8.48 4.71
C LYS A 100 -7.56 9.69 4.45
N ALA A 101 -7.00 10.27 5.51
CA ALA A 101 -6.13 11.45 5.40
C ALA A 101 -4.80 11.10 4.71
N VAL A 102 -4.18 10.00 5.10
CA VAL A 102 -2.92 9.54 4.50
C VAL A 102 -3.16 9.05 3.07
N LEU A 103 -4.22 8.28 2.85
CA LEU A 103 -4.59 7.83 1.50
C LEU A 103 -4.78 9.02 0.57
N THR A 104 -5.45 10.07 1.04
CA THR A 104 -5.66 11.29 0.26
C THR A 104 -4.33 12.00 -0.01
N ALA A 105 -3.46 12.09 0.99
CA ALA A 105 -2.15 12.73 0.83
C ALA A 105 -1.29 12.03 -0.25
N TYR A 106 -1.46 10.71 -0.40
CA TYR A 106 -0.76 9.94 -1.42
C TYR A 106 -1.48 9.96 -2.78
N GLY A 107 -2.64 10.61 -2.88
CA GLY A 107 -3.43 10.59 -4.12
C GLY A 107 -4.17 9.28 -4.36
N ALA A 108 -4.27 8.43 -3.33
CA ALA A 108 -4.86 7.09 -3.43
C ALA A 108 -6.32 7.05 -2.95
N TYR A 109 -6.93 8.19 -2.73
CA TYR A 109 -8.34 8.29 -2.35
C TYR A 109 -8.98 9.46 -3.11
N GLY A 110 -10.11 9.20 -3.74
CA GLY A 110 -10.84 10.22 -4.48
C GLY A 110 -11.77 9.61 -5.52
N GLU A 111 -12.08 10.36 -6.55
CA GLU A 111 -12.95 9.89 -7.62
C GLU A 111 -12.24 8.87 -8.50
N LYS A 112 -12.96 7.80 -8.81
CA LYS A 112 -12.47 6.76 -9.72
C LYS A 112 -13.62 6.25 -10.58
N GLN A 113 -13.29 5.68 -11.73
CA GLN A 113 -14.27 5.03 -12.60
C GLN A 113 -14.42 3.57 -12.22
N LEU A 114 -15.66 3.14 -12.07
CA LEU A 114 -15.98 1.75 -11.77
C LEU A 114 -17.25 1.36 -12.55
N TYR A 115 -17.10 0.44 -13.48
CA TYR A 115 -18.21 -0.03 -14.34
C TYR A 115 -18.95 1.13 -15.01
N GLY A 116 -18.21 2.10 -15.55
CA GLY A 116 -18.78 3.25 -16.25
C GLY A 116 -19.36 4.33 -15.34
N LYS A 117 -19.25 4.19 -14.03
CA LYS A 117 -19.74 5.16 -13.04
C LYS A 117 -18.58 5.80 -12.31
N THR A 118 -18.74 7.06 -11.93
CA THR A 118 -17.77 7.74 -11.07
C THR A 118 -18.16 7.49 -9.62
N VAL A 119 -17.23 6.92 -8.85
CA VAL A 119 -17.41 6.67 -7.42
C VAL A 119 -16.24 7.27 -6.65
N THR A 120 -16.45 7.56 -5.38
CA THR A 120 -15.38 8.02 -4.48
C THR A 120 -14.93 6.85 -3.63
N GLY A 121 -13.63 6.62 -3.59
CA GLY A 121 -13.08 5.54 -2.80
C GLY A 121 -11.57 5.42 -2.95
N VAL A 122 -11.02 4.34 -2.40
CA VAL A 122 -9.59 4.07 -2.51
C VAL A 122 -9.24 3.69 -3.94
N ILE A 123 -8.23 4.34 -4.47
CA ILE A 123 -7.63 4.02 -5.76
C ILE A 123 -6.50 3.06 -5.47
N ARG A 124 -6.62 1.80 -5.91
CA ARG A 124 -5.58 0.79 -5.68
C ARG A 124 -4.26 1.26 -6.27
N SER A 125 -3.26 1.48 -5.41
CA SER A 125 -2.02 2.13 -5.79
C SER A 125 -0.85 1.50 -5.06
N THR A 126 0.35 1.61 -5.65
CA THR A 126 1.57 1.14 -5.01
C THR A 126 2.64 2.21 -5.14
N PHE A 127 3.31 2.50 -4.05
CA PHE A 127 4.37 3.49 -3.98
C PHE A 127 5.65 2.81 -3.56
N VAL A 128 6.71 3.00 -4.33
CA VAL A 128 8.05 2.57 -3.92
C VAL A 128 8.76 3.79 -3.40
N ILE A 129 9.15 3.76 -2.14
CA ILE A 129 9.76 4.87 -1.41
C ILE A 129 11.22 4.51 -1.16
N ASP A 130 12.14 5.41 -1.50
CA ASP A 130 13.56 5.13 -1.31
C ASP A 130 13.99 5.31 0.15
N ALA A 131 15.23 4.99 0.45
CA ALA A 131 15.76 5.03 1.81
C ALA A 131 15.77 6.45 2.41
N ASP A 132 15.73 7.48 1.58
CA ASP A 132 15.69 8.88 2.00
C ASP A 132 14.27 9.41 2.17
N GLY A 133 13.25 8.58 1.90
CA GLY A 133 11.86 8.97 2.05
C GLY A 133 11.27 9.68 0.85
N LYS A 134 11.86 9.53 -0.32
CA LYS A 134 11.33 10.09 -1.56
C LYS A 134 10.68 9.01 -2.41
N ILE A 135 9.68 9.41 -3.19
CA ILE A 135 9.01 8.50 -4.12
C ILE A 135 9.98 8.11 -5.23
N GLU A 136 10.22 6.80 -5.35
CA GLU A 136 10.99 6.23 -6.46
C GLU A 136 10.05 5.88 -7.61
N ARG A 137 8.87 5.30 -7.29
CA ARG A 137 7.82 4.98 -8.25
C ARG A 137 6.46 5.23 -7.61
N ALA A 138 5.52 5.76 -8.38
CA ALA A 138 4.13 5.91 -7.95
C ALA A 138 3.24 5.26 -9.01
N LEU A 139 2.58 4.17 -8.65
CA LEU A 139 1.77 3.37 -9.57
C LEU A 139 0.31 3.45 -9.13
N TYR A 140 -0.51 4.11 -9.93
CA TYR A 140 -1.93 4.28 -9.65
C TYR A 140 -2.77 3.33 -10.51
N ASN A 141 -3.97 3.02 -10.04
CA ASN A 141 -4.92 2.16 -10.74
C ASN A 141 -4.32 0.78 -11.07
N VAL A 142 -3.58 0.21 -10.14
CA VAL A 142 -2.98 -1.11 -10.34
C VAL A 142 -4.04 -2.20 -10.21
N LYS A 143 -3.83 -3.32 -10.88
CA LYS A 143 -4.71 -4.48 -10.78
C LYS A 143 -4.25 -5.38 -9.64
N ALA A 144 -5.20 -5.99 -8.93
CA ALA A 144 -4.87 -6.90 -7.84
C ALA A 144 -4.15 -8.16 -8.35
N THR A 145 -4.56 -8.68 -9.50
CA THR A 145 -3.99 -9.89 -10.07
C THR A 145 -2.76 -9.58 -10.92
N GLY A 146 -1.66 -10.24 -10.62
CA GLY A 146 -0.41 -10.12 -11.37
C GLY A 146 0.43 -8.90 -11.05
N HIS A 147 -0.06 -8.02 -10.16
CA HIS A 147 0.66 -6.79 -9.83
C HIS A 147 2.01 -7.04 -9.17
N VAL A 148 2.06 -7.95 -8.20
CA VAL A 148 3.29 -8.21 -7.45
C VAL A 148 4.38 -8.80 -8.35
N ALA A 149 4.02 -9.71 -9.24
CA ALA A 149 4.97 -10.28 -10.20
C ALA A 149 5.52 -9.20 -11.14
N LYS A 150 4.65 -8.31 -11.63
CA LYS A 150 5.07 -7.21 -12.48
C LYS A 150 5.99 -6.24 -11.73
N LEU A 151 5.63 -5.92 -10.48
CA LEU A 151 6.43 -5.03 -9.64
C LEU A 151 7.83 -5.62 -9.43
N ARG A 152 7.93 -6.91 -9.14
CA ARG A 152 9.24 -7.57 -8.97
C ARG A 152 10.09 -7.44 -10.23
N ARG A 153 9.50 -7.67 -11.39
CA ARG A 153 10.23 -7.48 -12.67
C ARG A 153 10.69 -6.04 -12.87
N ASP A 154 9.81 -5.09 -12.57
CA ASP A 154 10.11 -3.65 -12.69
C ASP A 154 11.24 -3.24 -11.74
N LEU A 155 11.37 -3.89 -10.59
CA LEU A 155 12.43 -3.64 -9.62
C LEU A 155 13.70 -4.46 -9.88
N GLY A 156 13.70 -5.29 -10.91
CA GLY A 156 14.86 -6.08 -11.27
C GLY A 156 15.09 -7.30 -10.39
N LEU A 157 14.05 -7.84 -9.78
CA LEU A 157 14.16 -8.95 -8.82
C LEU A 157 13.88 -10.33 -9.42
N ASP A 158 13.45 -10.38 -10.65
CA ASP A 158 13.21 -11.64 -11.37
C ASP A 158 14.16 -11.80 -12.54
#